data_5332cf916be8c0239cb05ee4245746c2
#
_entry.id   5332cf916be8c0239cb05ee4245746c2
#
_cell.length_a   1.000
_cell.length_b   1.000
_cell.length_c   1.000
_cell.angle_alpha   90.00
_cell.angle_beta   90.00
_cell.angle_gamma   90.00
#
_symmetry.space_group_name_H-M   'P 1'
#
loop_
_entity.id
_entity.type
_entity.pdbx_description
1 polymer ?
#
loop_
_entity_poly.entity_id
_entity_poly.type
_entity_poly.pdbx_seq_one_letter_code
_entity_poly.pdbx_strand_id
1 'polypeptide(L)'
;MVSVMSAKIRFSIDGREIAAREGESILAAAARHDIEIPHLCHKDGLTPAGNCRACVVEIEGERTLAPSCCRMPKEGMKVGVATERAREARRGILELLGIEAPRASDELSAWTRKANAAVPPRLTFAETTADLSHPAIRFDAAACISCTRCIRACRDLQGNDVIGLDARGGIVFDAGAAMGASSCV
;
A
#
# COMPACT_ATOMS: atom_id res chain seq x y z
N MET A 1 -25.15 -28.67 8.79
CA MET A 1 -24.07 -27.76 8.33
C MET A 1 -24.45 -27.31 6.94
N VAL A 2 -24.97 -26.10 6.81
CA VAL A 2 -25.32 -25.53 5.49
C VAL A 2 -24.03 -24.97 4.91
N SER A 3 -23.52 -25.61 3.88
CA SER A 3 -22.38 -25.12 3.10
C SER A 3 -22.86 -23.86 2.36
N VAL A 4 -22.52 -22.68 2.90
CA VAL A 4 -22.73 -21.43 2.18
C VAL A 4 -21.76 -21.44 1.00
N MET A 5 -22.26 -21.79 -0.17
CA MET A 5 -21.54 -21.61 -1.43
C MET A 5 -21.36 -20.10 -1.62
N SER A 6 -20.22 -19.56 -1.18
CA SER A 6 -19.86 -18.17 -1.43
C SER A 6 -19.88 -17.93 -2.94
N ALA A 7 -20.71 -16.98 -3.37
CA ALA A 7 -20.82 -16.63 -4.78
C ALA A 7 -19.44 -16.25 -5.33
N LYS A 8 -19.02 -16.93 -6.39
CA LYS A 8 -17.73 -16.65 -7.05
C LYS A 8 -17.98 -15.65 -8.17
N ILE A 9 -17.34 -14.50 -8.09
CA ILE A 9 -17.36 -13.46 -9.13
C ILE A 9 -16.26 -13.79 -10.15
N ARG A 10 -16.62 -14.04 -11.40
CA ARG A 10 -15.66 -14.34 -12.50
C ARG A 10 -15.24 -13.04 -13.17
N PHE A 11 -13.95 -12.90 -13.38
CA PHE A 11 -13.36 -11.76 -14.08
C PHE A 11 -12.00 -12.17 -14.66
N SER A 12 -11.38 -11.33 -15.48
CA SER A 12 -10.08 -11.66 -16.06
C SER A 12 -9.01 -10.66 -15.64
N ILE A 13 -7.78 -11.16 -15.48
CA ILE A 13 -6.57 -10.34 -15.33
C ILE A 13 -5.62 -10.69 -16.47
N ASP A 14 -5.27 -9.70 -17.29
CA ASP A 14 -4.41 -9.84 -18.47
C ASP A 14 -4.85 -11.00 -19.39
N GLY A 15 -6.17 -11.18 -19.56
CA GLY A 15 -6.78 -12.23 -20.35
C GLY A 15 -6.91 -13.59 -19.65
N ARG A 16 -6.38 -13.78 -18.46
CA ARG A 16 -6.54 -15.00 -17.66
C ARG A 16 -7.81 -14.93 -16.82
N GLU A 17 -8.75 -15.84 -17.05
CA GLU A 17 -9.97 -15.95 -16.24
C GLU A 17 -9.64 -16.43 -14.83
N ILE A 18 -10.15 -15.69 -13.85
CA ILE A 18 -10.03 -16.01 -12.43
C ILE A 18 -11.34 -15.77 -11.69
N ALA A 19 -11.43 -16.26 -10.47
CA ALA A 19 -12.61 -16.07 -9.62
C ALA A 19 -12.25 -15.41 -8.29
N ALA A 20 -12.97 -14.35 -7.95
CA ALA A 20 -12.94 -13.75 -6.62
C ALA A 20 -14.04 -14.32 -5.72
N ARG A 21 -13.80 -14.25 -4.42
CA ARG A 21 -14.81 -14.48 -3.40
C ARG A 21 -15.60 -13.19 -3.19
N GLU A 22 -16.80 -13.30 -2.66
CA GLU A 22 -17.58 -12.13 -2.27
C GLU A 22 -16.80 -11.26 -1.26
N GLY A 23 -16.75 -9.95 -1.48
CA GLY A 23 -15.99 -9.01 -0.65
C GLY A 23 -14.47 -9.01 -0.87
N GLU A 24 -13.94 -9.85 -1.77
CA GLU A 24 -12.51 -9.92 -2.06
C GLU A 24 -12.08 -8.80 -3.03
N SER A 25 -10.97 -8.13 -2.74
CA SER A 25 -10.42 -7.13 -3.65
C SER A 25 -9.72 -7.77 -4.86
N ILE A 26 -9.53 -6.98 -5.94
CA ILE A 26 -8.76 -7.44 -7.11
C ILE A 26 -7.35 -7.88 -6.68
N LEU A 27 -6.69 -7.15 -5.76
CA LEU A 27 -5.37 -7.50 -5.27
C LEU A 27 -5.34 -8.85 -4.55
N ALA A 28 -6.31 -9.09 -3.65
CA ALA A 28 -6.40 -10.33 -2.90
C ALA A 28 -6.72 -11.52 -3.82
N ALA A 29 -7.66 -11.35 -4.75
CA ALA A 29 -7.97 -12.37 -5.75
C ALA A 29 -6.74 -12.68 -6.63
N ALA A 30 -6.02 -11.66 -7.10
CA ALA A 30 -4.79 -11.82 -7.88
C ALA A 30 -3.73 -12.65 -7.13
N ALA A 31 -3.46 -12.29 -5.86
CA ALA A 31 -2.49 -13.00 -5.03
C ALA A 31 -2.84 -14.49 -4.86
N ARG A 32 -4.13 -14.81 -4.67
CA ARG A 32 -4.60 -16.19 -4.53
C ARG A 32 -4.48 -17.01 -5.83
N HIS A 33 -4.32 -16.33 -6.96
CA HIS A 33 -4.11 -16.95 -8.28
C HIS A 33 -2.67 -16.79 -8.80
N ASP A 34 -1.72 -16.49 -7.89
CA ASP A 34 -0.30 -16.31 -8.19
C ASP A 34 -0.02 -15.18 -9.21
N ILE A 35 -0.86 -14.14 -9.20
CA ILE A 35 -0.67 -12.92 -9.99
C ILE A 35 -0.14 -11.84 -9.09
N GLU A 36 1.10 -11.44 -9.30
CA GLU A 36 1.79 -10.46 -8.48
C GLU A 36 1.44 -9.02 -8.91
N ILE A 37 0.87 -8.23 -8.00
CA ILE A 37 0.61 -6.80 -8.18
C ILE A 37 1.40 -6.03 -7.12
N PRO A 38 2.23 -5.03 -7.49
CA PRO A 38 2.96 -4.22 -6.53
C PRO A 38 2.03 -3.56 -5.51
N HIS A 39 2.38 -3.60 -4.24
CA HIS A 39 1.63 -2.91 -3.19
C HIS A 39 2.52 -2.62 -2.00
N LEU A 40 2.28 -1.52 -1.30
CA LEU A 40 3.07 -1.07 -0.15
C LEU A 40 2.20 -0.73 1.05
N CYS A 41 1.05 -0.06 0.86
CA CYS A 41 0.17 0.29 1.98
C CYS A 41 -0.80 -0.83 2.38
N HIS A 42 -1.00 -1.82 1.51
CA HIS A 42 -1.82 -2.99 1.83
C HIS A 42 -1.05 -3.98 2.70
N LYS A 43 -1.72 -4.57 3.67
CA LYS A 43 -1.25 -5.67 4.51
C LYS A 43 -2.46 -6.46 4.96
N ASP A 44 -2.34 -7.79 4.98
CA ASP A 44 -3.38 -8.66 5.48
C ASP A 44 -3.73 -8.32 6.93
N GLY A 45 -5.02 -8.32 7.23
CA GLY A 45 -5.55 -7.92 8.54
C GLY A 45 -5.76 -6.42 8.74
N LEU A 46 -5.29 -5.56 7.81
CA LEU A 46 -5.55 -4.13 7.87
C LEU A 46 -6.60 -3.71 6.85
N THR A 47 -7.47 -2.78 7.22
CA THR A 47 -8.42 -2.15 6.29
C THR A 47 -7.67 -1.53 5.10
N PRO A 48 -8.06 -1.81 3.84
CA PRO A 48 -7.41 -1.23 2.67
C PRO A 48 -7.49 0.31 2.67
N ALA A 49 -6.37 0.99 2.41
CA ALA A 49 -6.31 2.47 2.42
C ALA A 49 -6.12 3.09 1.03
N GLY A 50 -5.50 2.38 0.08
CA GLY A 50 -5.25 2.89 -1.26
C GLY A 50 -4.26 4.06 -1.34
N ASN A 51 -3.49 4.34 -0.28
CA ASN A 51 -2.65 5.54 -0.16
C ASN A 51 -1.44 5.53 -1.10
N CYS A 52 -0.68 4.44 -1.14
CA CYS A 52 0.58 4.40 -1.88
C CYS A 52 0.41 4.35 -3.40
N ARG A 53 -0.76 3.97 -3.90
CA ARG A 53 -1.07 3.80 -5.33
C ARG A 53 -0.17 2.82 -6.10
N ALA A 54 0.76 2.14 -5.46
CA ALA A 54 1.63 1.17 -6.13
C ALA A 54 0.87 -0.01 -6.77
N CYS A 55 -0.38 -0.24 -6.36
CA CYS A 55 -1.21 -1.35 -6.85
C CYS A 55 -2.22 -0.95 -7.94
N VAL A 56 -2.02 0.18 -8.63
CA VAL A 56 -2.95 0.61 -9.67
C VAL A 56 -2.98 -0.35 -10.85
N VAL A 57 -4.18 -0.60 -11.34
CA VAL A 57 -4.48 -1.46 -12.50
C VAL A 57 -5.41 -0.73 -13.46
N GLU A 58 -5.41 -1.13 -14.70
CA GLU A 58 -6.36 -0.65 -15.70
C GLU A 58 -7.61 -1.53 -15.69
N ILE A 59 -8.78 -0.92 -15.80
CA ILE A 59 -10.05 -1.63 -15.93
C ILE A 59 -10.66 -1.24 -17.27
N GLU A 60 -10.99 -2.24 -18.10
CA GLU A 60 -11.59 -1.98 -19.42
C GLU A 60 -12.87 -1.13 -19.26
N GLY A 61 -12.96 -0.06 -20.05
CA GLY A 61 -14.08 0.89 -20.00
C GLY A 61 -13.98 1.96 -18.92
N GLU A 62 -12.97 1.91 -18.02
CA GLU A 62 -12.74 2.98 -17.04
C GLU A 62 -11.65 3.96 -17.50
N ARG A 63 -11.92 5.25 -17.36
CA ARG A 63 -10.96 6.31 -17.75
C ARG A 63 -9.76 6.40 -16.83
N THR A 64 -9.91 6.04 -15.56
CA THR A 64 -8.88 6.17 -14.53
C THR A 64 -8.36 4.81 -14.09
N LEU A 65 -7.07 4.75 -13.73
CA LEU A 65 -6.52 3.56 -13.07
C LEU A 65 -7.09 3.39 -11.66
N ALA A 66 -7.41 2.16 -11.30
CA ALA A 66 -8.01 1.81 -10.02
C ALA A 66 -6.98 1.18 -9.06
N PRO A 67 -6.99 1.53 -7.75
CA PRO A 67 -6.17 0.83 -6.76
C PRO A 67 -6.76 -0.56 -6.49
N SER A 68 -6.07 -1.60 -6.94
CA SER A 68 -6.55 -2.99 -6.84
C SER A 68 -6.79 -3.47 -5.42
N CYS A 69 -6.12 -2.90 -4.42
CA CYS A 69 -6.33 -3.23 -3.00
C CYS A 69 -7.68 -2.76 -2.44
N CYS A 70 -8.29 -1.73 -3.05
CA CYS A 70 -9.58 -1.16 -2.63
C CYS A 70 -10.72 -1.49 -3.61
N ARG A 71 -10.38 -1.97 -4.81
CA ARG A 71 -11.37 -2.25 -5.85
C ARG A 71 -11.81 -3.71 -5.80
N MET A 72 -13.10 -3.93 -5.66
CA MET A 72 -13.72 -5.25 -5.78
C MET A 72 -14.04 -5.54 -7.24
N PRO A 73 -13.78 -6.77 -7.73
CA PRO A 73 -14.15 -7.15 -9.09
C PRO A 73 -15.66 -7.26 -9.24
N LYS A 74 -16.12 -7.15 -10.48
CA LYS A 74 -17.50 -7.41 -10.90
C LYS A 74 -17.50 -8.53 -11.94
N GLU A 75 -18.64 -9.19 -12.10
CA GLU A 75 -18.79 -10.24 -13.11
C GLU A 75 -18.44 -9.73 -14.51
N GLY A 76 -17.59 -10.47 -15.21
CA GLY A 76 -17.10 -10.11 -16.54
C GLY A 76 -16.10 -8.95 -16.61
N MET A 77 -15.66 -8.40 -15.47
CA MET A 77 -14.67 -7.31 -15.46
C MET A 77 -13.35 -7.77 -16.09
N LYS A 78 -12.75 -6.92 -16.91
CA LYS A 78 -11.42 -7.15 -17.48
C LYS A 78 -10.42 -6.19 -16.88
N VAL A 79 -9.39 -6.73 -16.26
CA VAL A 79 -8.35 -5.99 -15.53
C VAL A 79 -7.02 -6.17 -16.24
N GLY A 80 -6.35 -5.05 -16.51
CA GLY A 80 -5.01 -5.00 -17.07
C GLY A 80 -3.98 -4.66 -16.01
N VAL A 81 -3.15 -5.62 -15.64
CA VAL A 81 -2.00 -5.44 -14.74
C VAL A 81 -0.75 -5.15 -15.56
N ALA A 82 -0.59 -5.84 -16.68
CA ALA A 82 0.59 -5.73 -17.53
C ALA A 82 0.44 -4.71 -18.68
N THR A 83 -0.61 -3.87 -18.69
CA THR A 83 -0.74 -2.81 -19.69
C THR A 83 0.35 -1.76 -19.53
N GLU A 84 0.78 -1.14 -20.63
CA GLU A 84 1.81 -0.10 -20.60
C GLU A 84 1.41 1.05 -19.68
N ARG A 85 0.17 1.50 -19.77
CA ARG A 85 -0.38 2.57 -18.93
C ARG A 85 -0.29 2.25 -17.44
N ALA A 86 -0.63 1.01 -17.03
CA ALA A 86 -0.54 0.60 -15.63
C ALA A 86 0.92 0.46 -15.17
N ARG A 87 1.81 -0.06 -16.04
CA ARG A 87 3.25 -0.17 -15.73
C ARG A 87 3.90 1.19 -15.57
N GLU A 88 3.68 2.12 -16.49
CA GLU A 88 4.23 3.48 -16.43
C GLU A 88 3.76 4.23 -15.19
N ALA A 89 2.46 4.17 -14.88
CA ALA A 89 1.93 4.78 -13.68
C ALA A 89 2.57 4.22 -12.41
N ARG A 90 2.69 2.89 -12.29
CA ARG A 90 3.35 2.27 -11.14
C ARG A 90 4.82 2.61 -11.05
N ARG A 91 5.54 2.65 -12.18
CA ARG A 91 6.95 3.07 -12.22
C ARG A 91 7.11 4.48 -11.66
N GLY A 92 6.37 5.45 -12.18
CA GLY A 92 6.42 6.83 -11.69
C GLY A 92 6.05 6.96 -10.20
N ILE A 93 5.07 6.19 -9.73
CA ILE A 93 4.70 6.17 -8.30
C ILE A 93 5.87 5.63 -7.45
N LEU A 94 6.52 4.55 -7.86
CA LEU A 94 7.65 3.97 -7.13
C LEU A 94 8.87 4.89 -7.14
N GLU A 95 9.12 5.62 -8.22
CA GLU A 95 10.14 6.66 -8.31
C GLU A 95 9.87 7.78 -7.30
N LEU A 96 8.65 8.31 -7.26
CA LEU A 96 8.26 9.36 -6.31
C LEU A 96 8.40 8.88 -4.85
N LEU A 97 7.91 7.68 -4.54
CA LEU A 97 8.04 7.12 -3.19
C LEU A 97 9.52 6.90 -2.79
N GLY A 98 10.36 6.50 -3.72
CA GLY A 98 11.81 6.36 -3.49
C GLY A 98 12.51 7.69 -3.24
N ILE A 99 12.06 8.78 -3.89
CA ILE A 99 12.56 10.14 -3.63
C ILE A 99 12.13 10.61 -2.23
N GLU A 100 10.86 10.41 -1.88
CA GLU A 100 10.30 10.85 -0.59
C GLU A 100 10.92 10.09 0.60
N ALA A 101 11.20 8.80 0.43
CA ALA A 101 11.70 7.94 1.48
C ALA A 101 13.03 7.27 1.10
N PRO A 102 14.14 8.01 1.06
CA PRO A 102 15.44 7.50 0.61
C PRO A 102 16.02 6.38 1.49
N ARG A 103 15.52 6.23 2.72
CA ARG A 103 15.88 5.14 3.64
C ARG A 103 14.76 4.11 3.81
N ALA A 104 13.87 4.02 2.80
CA ALA A 104 12.73 3.11 2.86
C ALA A 104 13.14 1.63 2.94
N SER A 105 12.16 0.82 3.30
CA SER A 105 12.29 -0.62 3.51
C SER A 105 12.73 -1.37 2.24
N ASP A 106 13.24 -2.59 2.47
CA ASP A 106 13.57 -3.54 1.40
C ASP A 106 12.36 -3.84 0.48
N GLU A 107 11.12 -3.72 1.00
CA GLU A 107 9.89 -3.90 0.22
C GLU A 107 9.77 -2.86 -0.90
N LEU A 108 9.98 -1.56 -0.61
CA LEU A 108 9.97 -0.52 -1.64
C LEU A 108 11.11 -0.74 -2.63
N SER A 109 12.31 -1.01 -2.14
CA SER A 109 13.49 -1.27 -2.96
C SER A 109 13.30 -2.47 -3.90
N ALA A 110 12.64 -3.54 -3.43
CA ALA A 110 12.32 -4.70 -4.26
C ALA A 110 11.36 -4.34 -5.39
N TRP A 111 10.29 -3.60 -5.10
CA TRP A 111 9.32 -3.16 -6.12
C TRP A 111 9.92 -2.16 -7.11
N THR A 112 10.78 -1.25 -6.64
CA THR A 112 11.49 -0.28 -7.50
C THR A 112 12.36 -1.00 -8.51
N ARG A 113 13.13 -2.01 -8.07
CA ARG A 113 13.95 -2.84 -8.98
C ARG A 113 13.09 -3.62 -9.97
N LYS A 114 12.00 -4.27 -9.52
CA LYS A 114 11.10 -5.03 -10.41
C LYS A 114 10.41 -4.15 -11.44
N ALA A 115 10.06 -2.92 -11.09
CA ALA A 115 9.45 -1.96 -12.01
C ALA A 115 10.45 -1.24 -12.91
N ASN A 116 11.75 -1.50 -12.76
CA ASN A 116 12.83 -0.75 -13.42
C ASN A 116 12.67 0.77 -13.24
N ALA A 117 12.30 1.18 -12.02
CA ALA A 117 12.07 2.57 -11.66
C ALA A 117 13.41 3.24 -11.30
N ALA A 118 13.69 4.37 -11.93
CA ALA A 118 14.90 5.14 -11.66
C ALA A 118 14.62 6.12 -10.52
N VAL A 119 15.14 5.85 -9.33
CA VAL A 119 15.06 6.77 -8.20
C VAL A 119 16.27 7.72 -8.28
N PRO A 120 16.08 8.99 -8.68
CA PRO A 120 17.16 9.95 -8.71
C PRO A 120 17.63 10.26 -7.28
N PRO A 121 18.92 10.64 -7.11
CA PRO A 121 19.40 11.07 -5.81
C PRO A 121 18.57 12.28 -5.33
N ARG A 122 18.13 12.21 -4.08
CA ARG A 122 17.34 13.28 -3.47
C ARG A 122 18.11 14.58 -3.47
N LEU A 123 17.49 15.64 -3.96
CA LEU A 123 17.95 17.00 -3.67
C LEU A 123 17.84 17.21 -2.16
N THR A 124 18.91 17.60 -1.51
CA THR A 124 19.11 17.68 -0.06
C THR A 124 17.90 18.28 0.68
N PHE A 125 17.17 17.44 1.36
CA PHE A 125 16.26 17.84 2.43
C PHE A 125 16.99 17.75 3.76
N ALA A 126 16.58 18.54 4.75
CA ALA A 126 17.17 18.49 6.08
C ALA A 126 17.26 17.04 6.59
N GLU A 127 18.42 16.65 7.12
CA GLU A 127 18.60 15.34 7.73
C GLU A 127 17.61 15.21 8.90
N THR A 128 16.57 14.41 8.71
CA THR A 128 15.71 14.02 9.82
C THR A 128 16.39 12.91 10.60
N THR A 129 16.67 13.17 11.88
CA THR A 129 17.16 12.14 12.78
C THR A 129 16.04 11.18 13.13
N ALA A 130 16.36 9.89 13.21
CA ALA A 130 15.40 8.90 13.69
C ALA A 130 15.05 9.18 15.17
N ASP A 131 13.78 9.01 15.52
CA ASP A 131 13.35 8.98 16.92
C ASP A 131 13.72 7.63 17.54
N LEU A 132 14.62 7.66 18.52
CA LEU A 132 15.13 6.51 19.27
C LEU A 132 14.70 6.58 20.74
N SER A 133 13.74 7.42 21.08
CA SER A 133 13.31 7.64 22.47
C SER A 133 12.60 6.41 23.07
N HIS A 134 12.00 5.56 22.25
CA HIS A 134 11.34 4.33 22.72
C HIS A 134 12.35 3.16 22.77
N PRO A 135 12.34 2.34 23.83
CA PRO A 135 13.35 1.28 24.03
C PRO A 135 13.27 0.14 23.01
N ALA A 136 12.09 -0.12 22.44
CA ALA A 136 11.86 -1.26 21.52
C ALA A 136 11.51 -0.83 20.09
N ILE A 137 11.15 0.42 19.86
CA ILE A 137 10.67 0.90 18.55
C ILE A 137 11.54 2.06 18.09
N ARG A 138 12.01 1.99 16.86
CA ARG A 138 12.69 3.08 16.17
C ARG A 138 11.73 3.66 15.12
N PHE A 139 11.54 4.97 15.15
CA PHE A 139 10.84 5.67 14.09
C PHE A 139 11.81 6.51 13.24
N ASP A 140 11.82 6.27 11.94
CA ASP A 140 12.65 6.99 10.99
C ASP A 140 11.75 7.67 9.94
N ALA A 141 11.57 8.98 10.06
CA ALA A 141 10.75 9.75 9.14
C ALA A 141 11.25 9.69 7.69
N ALA A 142 12.58 9.57 7.47
CA ALA A 142 13.14 9.45 6.13
C ALA A 142 12.95 8.05 5.49
N ALA A 143 12.46 7.09 6.26
CA ALA A 143 12.01 5.79 5.77
C ALA A 143 10.50 5.72 5.56
N CYS A 144 9.76 6.76 5.96
CA CYS A 144 8.31 6.76 5.93
C CYS A 144 7.78 7.14 4.54
N ILE A 145 6.96 6.26 3.96
CA ILE A 145 6.22 6.48 2.70
C ILE A 145 4.76 6.88 2.93
N SER A 146 4.41 7.32 4.11
CA SER A 146 3.04 7.69 4.52
C SER A 146 1.97 6.62 4.19
N CYS A 147 2.36 5.34 4.26
CA CYS A 147 1.48 4.21 3.93
C CYS A 147 0.38 3.95 4.97
N THR A 148 0.44 4.60 6.12
CA THR A 148 -0.51 4.50 7.25
C THR A 148 -0.72 3.10 7.83
N ARG A 149 0.19 2.14 7.58
CA ARG A 149 0.10 0.80 8.19
C ARG A 149 0.15 0.87 9.71
N CYS A 150 1.07 1.67 10.27
CA CYS A 150 1.21 1.87 11.71
C CYS A 150 -0.05 2.47 12.35
N ILE A 151 -0.63 3.50 11.72
CA ILE A 151 -1.86 4.16 12.20
C ILE A 151 -3.00 3.15 12.22
N ARG A 152 -3.22 2.43 11.11
CA ARG A 152 -4.30 1.44 11.02
C ARG A 152 -4.10 0.26 11.96
N ALA A 153 -2.86 -0.21 12.13
CA ALA A 153 -2.58 -1.24 13.11
C ALA A 153 -2.85 -0.77 14.54
N CYS A 154 -2.43 0.45 14.89
CA CYS A 154 -2.67 1.05 16.19
C CYS A 154 -4.17 1.21 16.46
N ARG A 155 -4.90 1.83 15.54
CA ARG A 155 -6.32 2.13 15.69
C ARG A 155 -7.21 0.90 15.52
N ASP A 156 -7.04 0.15 14.42
CA ASP A 156 -8.02 -0.87 14.00
C ASP A 156 -7.76 -2.22 14.69
N LEU A 157 -6.50 -2.54 15.05
CA LEU A 157 -6.16 -3.82 15.68
C LEU A 157 -5.92 -3.70 17.19
N GLN A 158 -5.26 -2.63 17.63
CA GLN A 158 -4.95 -2.43 19.06
C GLN A 158 -6.03 -1.64 19.80
N GLY A 159 -6.93 -0.95 19.08
CA GLY A 159 -7.92 -0.08 19.69
C GLY A 159 -7.32 1.17 20.37
N ASN A 160 -6.09 1.54 19.99
CA ASN A 160 -5.30 2.60 20.61
C ASN A 160 -5.00 3.67 19.56
N ASP A 161 -5.50 4.87 19.67
CA ASP A 161 -5.42 5.91 18.63
C ASP A 161 -4.25 6.89 18.89
N VAL A 162 -3.07 6.36 19.20
CA VAL A 162 -1.85 7.12 19.55
C VAL A 162 -1.13 7.66 18.33
N ILE A 163 -1.15 6.92 17.21
CA ILE A 163 -0.40 7.25 15.99
C ILE A 163 -1.32 7.96 15.01
N GLY A 164 -0.97 9.18 14.62
CA GLY A 164 -1.74 10.00 13.69
C GLY A 164 -0.89 10.65 12.61
N LEU A 165 -1.50 11.56 11.84
CA LEU A 165 -0.85 12.42 10.86
C LEU A 165 -0.97 13.86 11.30
N ASP A 166 0.10 14.63 11.15
CA ASP A 166 0.05 16.08 11.26
C ASP A 166 -0.57 16.75 10.00
N ALA A 167 -0.69 18.05 9.99
CA ALA A 167 -1.25 18.83 8.89
C ALA A 167 -0.41 18.73 7.58
N ARG A 168 0.83 18.24 7.64
CA ARG A 168 1.74 18.05 6.51
C ARG A 168 1.82 16.59 6.06
N GLY A 169 1.07 15.68 6.73
CA GLY A 169 1.10 14.24 6.44
C GLY A 169 2.25 13.50 7.12
N GLY A 170 2.96 14.12 8.04
CA GLY A 170 3.98 13.49 8.87
C GLY A 170 3.36 12.62 9.97
N ILE A 171 4.03 11.54 10.34
CA ILE A 171 3.60 10.69 11.46
C ILE A 171 3.88 11.42 12.78
N VAL A 172 2.87 11.45 13.65
CA VAL A 172 2.96 11.99 14.99
C VAL A 172 2.42 11.00 16.01
N PHE A 173 2.90 11.12 17.25
CA PHE A 173 2.48 10.32 18.40
C PHE A 173 1.85 11.25 19.43
N ASP A 174 0.68 10.89 19.98
CA ASP A 174 -0.04 11.68 21.02
C ASP A 174 -0.01 13.20 20.75
N ALA A 175 -0.43 13.61 19.55
CA ALA A 175 -0.46 15.01 19.11
C ALA A 175 0.90 15.75 19.12
N GLY A 176 2.02 15.03 18.97
CA GLY A 176 3.36 15.60 18.80
C GLY A 176 4.37 15.25 19.88
N ALA A 177 4.07 14.30 20.74
CA ALA A 177 5.05 13.75 21.67
C ALA A 177 6.15 12.96 20.94
N ALA A 178 7.33 12.81 21.57
CA ALA A 178 8.30 11.81 21.15
C ALA A 178 7.74 10.40 21.37
N MET A 179 8.14 9.41 20.53
CA MET A 179 7.59 8.06 20.62
C MET A 179 7.72 7.46 22.03
N GLY A 180 8.87 7.60 22.68
CA GLY A 180 9.10 7.08 24.02
C GLY A 180 8.37 7.81 25.16
N ALA A 181 7.80 8.99 24.89
CA ALA A 181 6.96 9.73 25.81
C ALA A 181 5.47 9.60 25.48
N SER A 182 5.14 8.88 24.41
CA SER A 182 3.76 8.64 23.98
C SER A 182 3.16 7.43 24.72
N SER A 183 1.84 7.29 24.63
CA SER A 183 1.11 6.12 25.16
C SER A 183 1.17 4.91 24.20
N CYS A 184 2.09 4.90 23.23
CA CYS A 184 2.36 3.78 22.36
C CYS A 184 3.05 2.65 23.17
N VAL A 185 2.41 1.51 23.28
CA VAL A 185 2.89 0.31 23.99
C VAL A 185 3.02 -0.89 23.06
#